data_38a557d938fb1c82945da3055af66a54
#
_entry.id   38a557d938fb1c82945da3055af66a54
#
_cell.length_a   1.000
_cell.length_b   1.000
_cell.length_c   1.000
_cell.angle_alpha   90.00
_cell.angle_beta   90.00
_cell.angle_gamma   90.00
#
_symmetry.space_group_name_H-M   'P 1'
#
loop_
_entity.id
_entity.type
_entity.pdbx_description
1 polymer ?
#
loop_
_entity_poly.entity_id
_entity_poly.type
_entity_poly.pdbx_seq_one_letter_code
_entity_poly.pdbx_strand_id
1 'polypeptide(L)'
;MPTKRRTHPLNQSPLYKLGSRGKLCRLLGITTSELRAVSKGDALYREFDIPKKSGGSRHVENPAWPLKLVQARLARRLAAITPPDYLYCPVKGRCYVSNAARHVGNRVVRCLDIKSFFPNTPGRRVFWFYRSVLGCSSDLAGRLTTLSTYKGHLPTGSPLSPILAYFAYYDVWGRVAALCAAKGYTLTIYVDDLTISGARVSDADIWLVKRELHRAGLHYHKEKVFRDRPAEVTGVIVGREGVAPPNRQRLKLHAARHNVRELEGNARAGALSRVAGLNAQLAQIDRQNNKLLRPAE
;
A
#
# COMPACT_ATOMS: atom_id res chain seq x y z
N MET A 1 -22.98 -12.76 -4.75
CA MET A 1 -21.73 -12.79 -3.98
C MET A 1 -20.60 -12.34 -4.89
N PRO A 2 -19.72 -11.39 -4.53
CA PRO A 2 -18.59 -11.04 -5.37
C PRO A 2 -17.65 -12.23 -5.47
N THR A 3 -17.44 -12.74 -6.67
CA THR A 3 -16.54 -13.85 -6.96
C THR A 3 -15.16 -13.57 -6.37
N LYS A 4 -14.71 -14.43 -5.46
CA LYS A 4 -13.37 -14.39 -4.85
C LYS A 4 -12.36 -14.48 -5.99
N ARG A 5 -11.63 -13.41 -6.27
CA ARG A 5 -10.65 -13.37 -7.34
C ARG A 5 -9.61 -14.45 -7.06
N ARG A 6 -9.45 -15.42 -7.95
CA ARG A 6 -8.43 -16.47 -7.81
C ARG A 6 -7.06 -15.81 -7.85
N THR A 7 -6.26 -16.00 -6.80
CA THR A 7 -4.85 -15.66 -6.75
C THR A 7 -4.03 -16.87 -7.15
N HIS A 8 -2.79 -16.65 -7.53
CA HIS A 8 -1.86 -17.69 -7.95
C HIS A 8 -0.46 -17.42 -7.40
N PRO A 9 0.41 -18.42 -7.25
CA PRO A 9 1.82 -18.23 -6.91
C PRO A 9 2.52 -17.33 -7.94
N LEU A 10 3.62 -16.69 -7.53
CA LEU A 10 4.38 -15.77 -8.39
C LEU A 10 4.84 -16.43 -9.70
N ASN A 11 5.30 -17.68 -9.64
CA ASN A 11 5.78 -18.45 -10.79
C ASN A 11 4.65 -18.90 -11.75
N GLN A 12 3.38 -18.72 -11.38
CA GLN A 12 2.21 -18.93 -12.24
C GLN A 12 1.65 -17.62 -12.80
N SER A 13 2.27 -16.47 -12.50
CA SER A 13 1.85 -15.19 -13.04
C SER A 13 2.02 -15.18 -14.57
N PRO A 14 1.06 -14.64 -15.34
CA PRO A 14 1.23 -14.41 -16.78
C PRO A 14 2.43 -13.54 -17.15
N LEU A 15 2.99 -12.81 -16.18
CA LEU A 15 4.21 -12.03 -16.32
C LEU A 15 5.48 -12.85 -16.04
N TYR A 16 5.37 -14.06 -15.49
CA TYR A 16 6.52 -14.90 -15.15
C TYR A 16 7.18 -15.43 -16.42
N LYS A 17 8.52 -15.28 -16.50
CA LYS A 17 9.35 -15.65 -17.66
C LYS A 17 8.81 -15.09 -18.99
N LEU A 18 8.28 -13.87 -18.95
CA LEU A 18 7.79 -13.20 -20.14
C LEU A 18 8.97 -12.86 -21.07
N GLY A 19 8.98 -13.48 -22.26
CA GLY A 19 10.06 -13.37 -23.24
C GLY A 19 9.62 -12.80 -24.60
N SER A 20 8.33 -12.46 -24.77
CA SER A 20 7.79 -12.05 -26.07
C SER A 20 7.00 -10.75 -25.97
N ARG A 21 7.34 -9.78 -26.85
CA ARG A 21 6.63 -8.50 -26.99
C ARG A 21 5.16 -8.71 -27.37
N GLY A 22 4.88 -9.66 -28.25
CA GLY A 22 3.52 -10.00 -28.66
C GLY A 22 2.69 -10.55 -27.48
N LYS A 23 3.29 -11.37 -26.59
CA LYS A 23 2.62 -11.81 -25.36
C LYS A 23 2.34 -10.64 -24.42
N LEU A 24 3.28 -9.69 -24.27
CA LEU A 24 3.06 -8.47 -23.47
C LEU A 24 1.89 -7.66 -24.02
N CYS A 25 1.84 -7.39 -25.32
CA CYS A 25 0.74 -6.67 -25.97
C CYS A 25 -0.62 -7.35 -25.70
N ARG A 26 -0.69 -8.66 -25.88
CA ARG A 26 -1.93 -9.44 -25.57
C ARG A 26 -2.32 -9.34 -24.11
N LEU A 27 -1.37 -9.45 -23.16
CA LEU A 27 -1.63 -9.31 -21.72
C LEU A 27 -2.15 -7.93 -21.35
N LEU A 28 -1.66 -6.91 -22.05
CA LEU A 28 -2.05 -5.52 -21.84
C LEU A 28 -3.27 -5.10 -22.67
N GLY A 29 -3.71 -5.93 -23.63
CA GLY A 29 -4.82 -5.64 -24.54
C GLY A 29 -4.53 -4.38 -25.39
N ILE A 30 -3.33 -4.27 -25.93
CA ILE A 30 -2.86 -3.17 -26.78
C ILE A 30 -2.10 -3.72 -27.99
N THR A 31 -2.05 -2.92 -29.03
CA THR A 31 -1.24 -3.19 -30.24
C THR A 31 0.24 -2.85 -30.02
N THR A 32 1.09 -3.28 -30.95
CA THR A 32 2.52 -2.92 -30.92
C THR A 32 2.74 -1.42 -31.13
N SER A 33 1.90 -0.76 -31.92
CA SER A 33 1.95 0.69 -32.14
C SER A 33 1.56 1.46 -30.87
N GLU A 34 0.50 1.03 -30.19
CA GLU A 34 0.10 1.60 -28.90
C GLU A 34 1.17 1.39 -27.83
N LEU A 35 1.79 0.19 -27.78
CA LEU A 35 2.92 -0.06 -26.88
C LEU A 35 4.09 0.90 -27.13
N ARG A 36 4.42 1.19 -28.41
CA ARG A 36 5.44 2.20 -28.75
C ARG A 36 5.02 3.59 -28.29
N ALA A 37 3.76 3.96 -28.49
CA ALA A 37 3.24 5.27 -28.10
C ALA A 37 3.30 5.48 -26.58
N VAL A 38 2.89 4.48 -25.77
CA VAL A 38 2.95 4.58 -24.29
C VAL A 38 4.35 4.41 -23.72
N SER A 39 5.31 3.93 -24.52
CA SER A 39 6.74 3.81 -24.13
C SER A 39 7.53 5.11 -24.33
N LYS A 40 6.89 6.24 -24.65
CA LYS A 40 7.54 7.56 -24.80
C LYS A 40 8.07 8.14 -23.46
N GLY A 41 7.94 7.39 -22.40
CA GLY A 41 8.51 7.72 -21.08
C GLY A 41 7.92 9.00 -20.49
N ASP A 42 8.79 9.90 -20.05
CA ASP A 42 8.45 11.07 -19.25
C ASP A 42 7.50 12.06 -19.94
N ALA A 43 7.47 12.10 -21.28
CA ALA A 43 6.54 12.94 -22.04
C ALA A 43 5.04 12.63 -21.79
N LEU A 44 4.73 11.51 -21.14
CA LEU A 44 3.36 11.08 -20.84
C LEU A 44 2.91 11.41 -19.41
N TYR A 45 3.61 12.29 -18.72
CA TYR A 45 3.24 12.67 -17.35
C TYR A 45 2.91 14.15 -17.24
N ARG A 46 1.96 14.47 -16.34
CA ARG A 46 1.65 15.81 -15.89
C ARG A 46 1.94 15.91 -14.40
N GLU A 47 2.72 16.90 -14.02
CA GLU A 47 3.02 17.22 -12.62
C GLU A 47 2.11 18.31 -12.09
N PHE A 48 1.69 18.17 -10.85
CA PHE A 48 0.97 19.21 -10.10
C PHE A 48 1.04 18.95 -8.61
N ASP A 49 0.82 19.99 -7.82
CA ASP A 49 0.82 19.90 -6.36
C ASP A 49 -0.60 19.92 -5.79
N ILE A 50 -0.82 19.10 -4.76
CA ILE A 50 -2.07 19.04 -4.00
C ILE A 50 -1.79 19.45 -2.55
N PRO A 51 -2.56 20.40 -1.97
CA PRO A 51 -2.40 20.78 -0.56
C PRO A 51 -2.62 19.58 0.37
N LYS A 52 -1.73 19.40 1.35
CA LYS A 52 -1.92 18.43 2.42
C LYS A 52 -2.78 19.04 3.54
N LYS A 53 -3.65 18.24 4.16
CA LYS A 53 -4.45 18.65 5.32
C LYS A 53 -3.60 19.01 6.55
N SER A 54 -2.36 18.54 6.61
CA SER A 54 -1.39 18.79 7.67
C SER A 54 -0.45 19.96 7.39
N GLY A 55 -0.70 20.73 6.33
CA GLY A 55 0.20 21.77 5.81
C GLY A 55 1.19 21.23 4.78
N GLY A 56 1.70 22.13 3.92
CA GLY A 56 2.58 21.79 2.80
C GLY A 56 1.85 21.21 1.59
N SER A 57 2.60 20.75 0.59
CA SER A 57 2.07 20.17 -0.65
C SER A 57 2.48 18.69 -0.82
N ARG A 58 1.71 17.99 -1.65
CA ARG A 58 2.04 16.67 -2.18
C ARG A 58 2.23 16.81 -3.66
N HIS A 59 3.44 16.54 -4.13
CA HIS A 59 3.74 16.47 -5.56
C HIS A 59 3.11 15.23 -6.17
N VAL A 60 2.38 15.41 -7.28
CA VAL A 60 1.66 14.34 -7.99
C VAL A 60 2.15 14.29 -9.43
N GLU A 61 2.66 13.14 -9.80
CA GLU A 61 3.13 12.78 -11.15
C GLU A 61 2.08 11.87 -11.79
N ASN A 62 1.16 12.49 -12.52
CA ASN A 62 -0.01 11.79 -13.05
C ASN A 62 0.21 11.34 -14.49
N PRO A 63 0.20 10.03 -14.78
CA PRO A 63 0.34 9.54 -16.14
C PRO A 63 -0.86 9.91 -17.01
N ALA A 64 -0.63 10.19 -18.29
CA ALA A 64 -1.65 10.38 -19.31
C ALA A 64 -2.53 9.13 -19.44
N TRP A 65 -3.79 9.31 -19.86
CA TRP A 65 -4.80 8.25 -19.85
C TRP A 65 -4.35 6.94 -20.53
N PRO A 66 -3.74 6.92 -21.73
CA PRO A 66 -3.31 5.67 -22.35
C PRO A 66 -2.28 4.89 -21.52
N LEU A 67 -1.28 5.59 -20.96
CA LEU A 67 -0.27 4.99 -20.08
C LEU A 67 -0.91 4.54 -18.75
N LYS A 68 -1.78 5.36 -18.18
CA LYS A 68 -2.49 5.04 -16.93
C LYS A 68 -3.32 3.75 -17.04
N LEU A 69 -3.97 3.54 -18.18
CA LEU A 69 -4.71 2.30 -18.47
C LEU A 69 -3.79 1.09 -18.52
N VAL A 70 -2.64 1.20 -19.19
CA VAL A 70 -1.62 0.15 -19.24
C VAL A 70 -1.09 -0.17 -17.84
N GLN A 71 -0.76 0.85 -17.05
CA GLN A 71 -0.31 0.69 -15.66
C GLN A 71 -1.39 0.03 -14.78
N ALA A 72 -2.66 0.39 -14.95
CA ALA A 72 -3.77 -0.26 -14.23
C ALA A 72 -3.92 -1.74 -14.60
N ARG A 73 -3.67 -2.09 -15.88
CA ARG A 73 -3.69 -3.49 -16.33
C ARG A 73 -2.51 -4.29 -15.75
N LEU A 74 -1.31 -3.71 -15.70
CA LEU A 74 -0.14 -4.30 -15.02
C LEU A 74 -0.41 -4.48 -13.52
N ALA A 75 -0.93 -3.46 -12.86
CA ALA A 75 -1.29 -3.53 -11.43
C ALA A 75 -2.27 -4.68 -11.15
N ARG A 76 -3.27 -4.87 -12.00
CA ARG A 76 -4.22 -6.01 -11.87
C ARG A 76 -3.54 -7.37 -12.01
N ARG A 77 -2.52 -7.50 -12.87
CA ARG A 77 -1.76 -8.76 -13.03
C ARG A 77 -0.89 -9.04 -11.80
N LEU A 78 -0.21 -8.03 -11.29
CA LEU A 78 0.59 -8.16 -10.06
C LEU A 78 -0.27 -8.42 -8.82
N ALA A 79 -1.42 -7.75 -8.69
CA ALA A 79 -2.36 -7.98 -7.60
C ALA A 79 -3.05 -9.36 -7.63
N ALA A 80 -2.89 -10.15 -8.70
CA ALA A 80 -3.34 -11.53 -8.77
C ALA A 80 -2.30 -12.52 -8.21
N ILE A 81 -1.06 -12.08 -7.95
CA ILE A 81 -0.07 -12.89 -7.23
C ILE A 81 -0.52 -12.98 -5.77
N THR A 82 -0.48 -14.20 -5.22
CA THR A 82 -0.89 -14.45 -3.83
C THR A 82 -0.06 -13.60 -2.88
N PRO A 83 -0.68 -12.66 -2.14
CA PRO A 83 0.04 -11.81 -1.22
C PRO A 83 0.39 -12.59 0.06
N PRO A 84 1.55 -12.32 0.70
CA PRO A 84 1.84 -12.88 2.00
C PRO A 84 0.90 -12.28 3.07
N ASP A 85 0.82 -12.94 4.22
CA ASP A 85 -0.10 -12.54 5.29
C ASP A 85 0.20 -11.18 5.90
N TYR A 86 1.45 -10.77 5.86
CA TYR A 86 1.89 -9.47 6.38
C TYR A 86 1.62 -8.28 5.44
N LEU A 87 1.30 -8.48 4.14
CA LEU A 87 1.02 -7.39 3.21
C LEU A 87 -0.46 -7.01 3.27
N TYR A 88 -0.77 -5.78 3.69
CA TYR A 88 -2.14 -5.28 3.82
C TYR A 88 -2.59 -4.34 2.70
N CYS A 89 -1.71 -3.49 2.19
CA CYS A 89 -2.04 -2.59 1.09
C CYS A 89 -0.94 -2.66 0.00
N PRO A 90 -1.34 -2.75 -1.28
CA PRO A 90 -2.70 -2.79 -1.83
C PRO A 90 -3.22 -4.22 -2.04
N VAL A 91 -3.91 -4.79 -1.08
CA VAL A 91 -4.48 -6.15 -1.18
C VAL A 91 -6.00 -6.08 -1.07
N LYS A 92 -6.70 -6.64 -2.08
CA LYS A 92 -8.17 -6.67 -2.07
C LYS A 92 -8.68 -7.50 -0.88
N GLY A 93 -9.64 -6.95 -0.14
CA GLY A 93 -10.22 -7.57 1.05
C GLY A 93 -9.46 -7.29 2.35
N ARG A 94 -8.28 -6.66 2.28
CA ARG A 94 -7.55 -6.12 3.42
C ARG A 94 -7.70 -4.60 3.47
N CYS A 95 -7.72 -4.01 4.65
CA CYS A 95 -7.88 -2.57 4.83
C CYS A 95 -7.08 -2.08 6.05
N TYR A 96 -7.03 -0.78 6.24
CA TYR A 96 -6.33 -0.13 7.35
C TYR A 96 -6.83 -0.60 8.74
N VAL A 97 -8.14 -0.93 8.86
CA VAL A 97 -8.71 -1.46 10.13
C VAL A 97 -8.25 -2.89 10.38
N SER A 98 -8.32 -3.77 9.36
CA SER A 98 -7.84 -5.15 9.49
C SER A 98 -6.33 -5.22 9.67
N ASN A 99 -5.57 -4.25 9.12
CA ASN A 99 -4.14 -4.07 9.39
C ASN A 99 -3.90 -3.79 10.88
N ALA A 100 -4.57 -2.79 11.45
CA ALA A 100 -4.47 -2.44 12.85
C ALA A 100 -4.88 -3.60 13.77
N ALA A 101 -5.94 -4.31 13.43
CA ALA A 101 -6.48 -5.42 14.21
C ALA A 101 -5.49 -6.59 14.39
N ARG A 102 -4.50 -6.74 13.50
CA ARG A 102 -3.44 -7.77 13.65
C ARG A 102 -2.54 -7.54 14.87
N HIS A 103 -2.53 -6.34 15.40
CA HIS A 103 -1.66 -5.94 16.50
C HIS A 103 -2.39 -5.88 17.84
N VAL A 104 -3.69 -6.25 17.91
CA VAL A 104 -4.47 -6.32 19.13
C VAL A 104 -3.84 -7.31 20.11
N GLY A 105 -3.84 -6.97 21.40
CA GLY A 105 -3.28 -7.81 22.47
C GLY A 105 -1.76 -7.71 22.65
N ASN A 106 -1.02 -7.13 21.71
CA ASN A 106 0.43 -6.99 21.84
C ASN A 106 0.79 -5.83 22.79
N ARG A 107 1.78 -6.07 23.67
CA ARG A 107 2.25 -5.08 24.65
C ARG A 107 3.13 -4.00 24.06
N VAL A 108 3.89 -4.35 23.03
CA VAL A 108 4.78 -3.40 22.33
C VAL A 108 4.38 -3.33 20.88
N VAL A 109 4.16 -2.10 20.39
CA VAL A 109 3.88 -1.82 18.98
C VAL A 109 4.86 -0.76 18.48
N ARG A 110 5.54 -1.05 17.37
CA ARG A 110 6.51 -0.18 16.71
C ARG A 110 6.03 0.13 15.29
N CYS A 111 5.88 1.40 14.96
CA CYS A 111 5.50 1.85 13.63
C CYS A 111 6.66 2.63 13.00
N LEU A 112 7.04 2.23 11.78
CA LEU A 112 8.05 2.90 10.95
C LEU A 112 7.38 3.39 9.67
N ASP A 113 7.56 4.66 9.33
CA ASP A 113 7.02 5.31 8.12
C ASP A 113 8.19 5.56 7.14
N ILE A 114 8.14 4.94 5.96
CA ILE A 114 9.20 5.06 4.95
C ILE A 114 9.06 6.40 4.23
N LYS A 115 10.13 7.20 4.29
CA LYS A 115 10.17 8.53 3.69
C LYS A 115 10.07 8.45 2.17
N SER A 116 9.08 9.16 1.59
CA SER A 116 8.94 9.33 0.14
C SER A 116 9.05 8.01 -0.62
N PHE A 117 8.30 6.98 -0.20
CA PHE A 117 8.48 5.59 -0.63
C PHE A 117 8.50 5.45 -2.16
N PHE A 118 7.54 6.03 -2.88
CA PHE A 118 7.51 5.95 -4.35
C PHE A 118 8.66 6.71 -5.02
N PRO A 119 8.91 8.00 -4.72
CA PRO A 119 10.04 8.72 -5.30
C PRO A 119 11.40 8.10 -4.95
N ASN A 120 11.53 7.43 -3.80
CA ASN A 120 12.75 6.74 -3.40
C ASN A 120 12.81 5.27 -3.87
N THR A 121 11.85 4.81 -4.68
CA THR A 121 11.91 3.52 -5.35
C THR A 121 12.47 3.69 -6.76
N PRO A 122 13.77 3.46 -6.98
CA PRO A 122 14.42 3.74 -8.27
C PRO A 122 14.09 2.67 -9.31
N GLY A 123 14.14 3.06 -10.58
CA GLY A 123 13.90 2.18 -11.73
C GLY A 123 14.77 0.92 -11.74
N ARG A 124 16.02 0.98 -11.19
CA ARG A 124 16.87 -0.22 -11.05
C ARG A 124 16.23 -1.32 -10.20
N ARG A 125 15.48 -0.96 -9.14
CA ARG A 125 14.75 -1.92 -8.28
C ARG A 125 13.54 -2.50 -9.01
N VAL A 126 12.85 -1.68 -9.81
CA VAL A 126 11.75 -2.11 -10.67
C VAL A 126 12.26 -3.07 -11.77
N PHE A 127 13.37 -2.73 -12.43
CA PHE A 127 14.03 -3.59 -13.40
C PHE A 127 14.46 -4.92 -12.78
N TRP A 128 15.10 -4.88 -11.60
CA TRP A 128 15.50 -6.08 -10.85
C TRP A 128 14.30 -7.00 -10.58
N PHE A 129 13.16 -6.46 -10.17
CA PHE A 129 11.96 -7.26 -9.95
C PHE A 129 11.50 -7.96 -11.24
N TYR A 130 11.35 -7.23 -12.33
CA TYR A 130 10.92 -7.81 -13.59
C TYR A 130 11.97 -8.81 -14.16
N ARG A 131 13.23 -8.49 -14.05
CA ARG A 131 14.32 -9.32 -14.59
C ARG A 131 14.64 -10.54 -13.72
N SER A 132 14.86 -10.33 -12.44
CA SER A 132 15.42 -11.36 -11.53
C SER A 132 14.33 -12.13 -10.79
N VAL A 133 13.25 -11.50 -10.37
CA VAL A 133 12.17 -12.16 -9.62
C VAL A 133 11.13 -12.78 -10.56
N LEU A 134 10.68 -12.03 -11.56
CA LEU A 134 9.75 -12.57 -12.57
C LEU A 134 10.43 -13.30 -13.72
N GLY A 135 11.75 -13.20 -13.87
CA GLY A 135 12.51 -13.91 -14.92
C GLY A 135 12.19 -13.42 -16.35
N CYS A 136 11.72 -12.19 -16.54
CA CYS A 136 11.49 -11.62 -17.86
C CYS A 136 12.79 -11.48 -18.64
N SER A 137 12.74 -11.52 -19.99
CA SER A 137 13.89 -11.14 -20.80
C SER A 137 14.33 -9.71 -20.52
N SER A 138 15.61 -9.38 -20.74
CA SER A 138 16.17 -8.06 -20.44
C SER A 138 15.44 -6.94 -21.18
N ASP A 139 15.14 -7.14 -22.49
CA ASP A 139 14.36 -6.18 -23.29
C ASP A 139 12.98 -5.91 -22.69
N LEU A 140 12.27 -6.95 -22.27
CA LEU A 140 10.94 -6.78 -21.69
C LEU A 140 10.99 -6.22 -20.26
N ALA A 141 11.97 -6.60 -19.46
CA ALA A 141 12.18 -5.99 -18.15
C ALA A 141 12.46 -4.49 -18.28
N GLY A 142 13.29 -4.07 -19.23
CA GLY A 142 13.52 -2.66 -19.55
C GLY A 142 12.24 -1.94 -19.96
N ARG A 143 11.46 -2.50 -20.89
CA ARG A 143 10.17 -1.91 -21.33
C ARG A 143 9.17 -1.80 -20.20
N LEU A 144 9.01 -2.85 -19.40
CA LEU A 144 8.12 -2.83 -18.23
C LEU A 144 8.58 -1.76 -17.22
N THR A 145 9.88 -1.58 -17.05
CA THR A 145 10.43 -0.51 -16.20
C THR A 145 10.07 0.87 -16.76
N THR A 146 10.28 1.13 -18.04
CA THR A 146 9.90 2.40 -18.69
C THR A 146 8.40 2.69 -18.54
N LEU A 147 7.53 1.68 -18.72
CA LEU A 147 6.08 1.84 -18.51
C LEU A 147 5.68 2.12 -17.05
N SER A 148 6.55 1.77 -16.12
CA SER A 148 6.26 1.82 -14.67
C SER A 148 6.86 3.02 -13.96
N THR A 149 7.90 3.65 -14.53
CA THR A 149 8.68 4.71 -13.91
C THR A 149 8.52 6.05 -14.61
N TYR A 150 8.79 7.11 -13.87
CA TYR A 150 8.88 8.48 -14.33
C TYR A 150 10.15 9.11 -13.75
N LYS A 151 10.97 9.76 -14.58
CA LYS A 151 12.26 10.35 -14.16
C LYS A 151 13.11 9.38 -13.30
N GLY A 152 13.08 8.08 -13.66
CA GLY A 152 13.88 7.04 -13.00
C GLY A 152 13.34 6.52 -11.66
N HIS A 153 12.13 6.86 -11.24
CA HIS A 153 11.49 6.40 -10.00
C HIS A 153 10.01 6.04 -10.20
N LEU A 154 9.36 5.47 -9.16
CA LEU A 154 7.92 5.19 -9.20
C LEU A 154 7.12 6.50 -9.03
N PRO A 155 6.21 6.83 -9.95
CA PRO A 155 5.41 8.06 -9.89
C PRO A 155 4.30 7.97 -8.83
N THR A 156 4.04 9.08 -8.15
CA THR A 156 3.05 9.18 -7.07
C THR A 156 1.59 9.06 -7.56
N GLY A 157 1.30 9.40 -8.82
CA GLY A 157 -0.04 9.34 -9.42
C GLY A 157 -0.36 8.08 -10.20
N SER A 158 0.55 7.11 -10.28
CA SER A 158 0.35 5.87 -11.02
C SER A 158 -0.46 4.84 -10.23
N PRO A 159 -1.47 4.19 -10.86
CA PRO A 159 -2.20 3.09 -10.23
C PRO A 159 -1.33 1.84 -10.02
N LEU A 160 -0.17 1.76 -10.64
CA LEU A 160 0.76 0.64 -10.53
C LEU A 160 1.70 0.79 -9.33
N SER A 161 2.07 2.02 -8.97
CA SER A 161 3.10 2.29 -7.95
C SER A 161 2.88 1.60 -6.61
N PRO A 162 1.67 1.54 -6.03
CA PRO A 162 1.49 0.91 -4.72
C PRO A 162 1.88 -0.57 -4.68
N ILE A 163 1.46 -1.36 -5.67
CA ILE A 163 1.79 -2.79 -5.69
C ILE A 163 3.21 -3.04 -6.18
N LEU A 164 3.70 -2.24 -7.12
CA LEU A 164 5.03 -2.41 -7.68
C LEU A 164 6.12 -1.98 -6.70
N ALA A 165 5.88 -0.97 -5.85
CA ALA A 165 6.79 -0.60 -4.77
C ALA A 165 7.02 -1.77 -3.80
N TYR A 166 5.97 -2.52 -3.44
CA TYR A 166 6.13 -3.74 -2.67
C TYR A 166 7.04 -4.74 -3.40
N PHE A 167 6.76 -5.05 -4.67
CA PHE A 167 7.54 -6.02 -5.43
C PHE A 167 8.97 -5.57 -5.73
N ALA A 168 9.21 -4.26 -5.87
CA ALA A 168 10.55 -3.71 -6.06
C ALA A 168 11.50 -4.01 -4.89
N TYR A 169 10.94 -4.27 -3.70
CA TYR A 169 11.68 -4.64 -2.49
C TYR A 169 11.29 -6.04 -1.96
N TYR A 170 10.86 -6.92 -2.85
CA TYR A 170 10.38 -8.26 -2.50
C TYR A 170 11.38 -9.06 -1.64
N ASP A 171 12.67 -8.97 -1.95
CA ASP A 171 13.77 -9.58 -1.19
C ASP A 171 13.93 -8.97 0.21
N VAL A 172 13.78 -7.67 0.34
CA VAL A 172 13.90 -6.95 1.62
C VAL A 172 12.76 -7.34 2.56
N TRP A 173 11.53 -7.32 2.04
CA TRP A 173 10.37 -7.74 2.83
C TRP A 173 10.45 -9.19 3.27
N GLY A 174 10.98 -10.07 2.42
CA GLY A 174 11.23 -11.47 2.79
C GLY A 174 12.19 -11.60 3.96
N ARG A 175 13.31 -10.84 3.96
CA ARG A 175 14.28 -10.85 5.08
C ARG A 175 13.68 -10.25 6.36
N VAL A 176 12.97 -9.14 6.26
CA VAL A 176 12.27 -8.53 7.41
C VAL A 176 11.23 -9.47 7.99
N ALA A 177 10.43 -10.12 7.14
CA ALA A 177 9.42 -11.09 7.59
C ALA A 177 10.05 -12.30 8.27
N ALA A 178 11.15 -12.84 7.73
CA ALA A 178 11.88 -13.95 8.34
C ALA A 178 12.44 -13.57 9.73
N LEU A 179 13.01 -12.37 9.87
CA LEU A 179 13.48 -11.84 11.16
C LEU A 179 12.33 -11.74 12.17
N CYS A 180 11.19 -11.16 11.76
CA CYS A 180 10.02 -11.03 12.63
C CYS A 180 9.46 -12.40 13.04
N ALA A 181 9.36 -13.35 12.10
CA ALA A 181 8.89 -14.69 12.37
C ALA A 181 9.80 -15.44 13.36
N ALA A 182 11.12 -15.36 13.19
CA ALA A 182 12.09 -15.98 14.09
C ALA A 182 12.02 -15.44 15.53
N LYS A 183 11.52 -14.23 15.72
CA LYS A 183 11.34 -13.58 17.02
C LYS A 183 9.90 -13.66 17.58
N GLY A 184 8.98 -14.30 16.85
CA GLY A 184 7.56 -14.37 17.22
C GLY A 184 6.86 -13.01 17.14
N TYR A 185 7.33 -12.08 16.31
CA TYR A 185 6.73 -10.77 16.13
C TYR A 185 5.65 -10.80 15.04
N THR A 186 4.60 -10.04 15.24
CA THR A 186 3.60 -9.75 14.21
C THR A 186 4.12 -8.60 13.35
N LEU A 187 4.27 -8.86 12.04
CA LEU A 187 4.62 -7.85 11.03
C LEU A 187 3.38 -7.52 10.20
N THR A 188 3.17 -6.24 9.89
CA THR A 188 2.30 -5.81 8.79
C THR A 188 2.93 -4.70 7.98
N ILE A 189 2.61 -4.67 6.67
CA ILE A 189 3.05 -3.65 5.71
C ILE A 189 1.81 -3.04 5.05
N TYR A 190 1.67 -1.72 5.18
CA TYR A 190 0.59 -0.95 4.58
C TYR A 190 1.18 0.19 3.74
N VAL A 191 1.54 -0.09 2.49
CA VAL A 191 2.30 0.78 1.56
C VAL A 191 3.67 1.13 2.13
N ASP A 192 3.80 2.31 2.73
CA ASP A 192 5.00 2.90 3.34
C ASP A 192 5.06 2.73 4.87
N ASP A 193 3.95 2.28 5.49
CA ASP A 193 3.88 2.02 6.93
C ASP A 193 4.25 0.57 7.26
N LEU A 194 5.33 0.37 8.01
CA LEU A 194 5.67 -0.89 8.67
C LEU A 194 5.17 -0.86 10.11
N THR A 195 4.46 -1.91 10.53
CA THR A 195 4.13 -2.11 11.95
C THR A 195 4.65 -3.46 12.42
N ILE A 196 5.39 -3.45 13.53
CA ILE A 196 5.94 -4.65 14.18
C ILE A 196 5.45 -4.65 15.63
N SER A 197 4.89 -5.77 16.09
CA SER A 197 4.39 -5.87 17.46
C SER A 197 4.63 -7.24 18.07
N GLY A 198 4.59 -7.31 19.40
CA GLY A 198 4.77 -8.53 20.16
C GLY A 198 4.66 -8.28 21.67
N ALA A 199 4.82 -9.33 22.45
CA ALA A 199 4.91 -9.22 23.92
C ALA A 199 6.13 -8.37 24.33
N ARG A 200 7.23 -8.55 23.60
CA ARG A 200 8.47 -7.74 23.68
C ARG A 200 8.97 -7.53 22.27
N VAL A 201 9.38 -6.31 21.93
CA VAL A 201 10.06 -5.98 20.68
C VAL A 201 11.29 -5.17 21.05
N SER A 202 12.47 -5.77 20.91
CA SER A 202 13.73 -5.15 21.35
C SER A 202 14.19 -4.05 20.39
N ASP A 203 14.93 -3.09 20.92
CA ASP A 203 15.53 -2.02 20.10
C ASP A 203 16.61 -2.61 19.15
N ALA A 204 17.33 -3.66 19.58
CA ALA A 204 18.31 -4.35 18.77
C ALA A 204 17.66 -5.02 17.54
N ASP A 205 16.52 -5.70 17.71
CA ASP A 205 15.83 -6.35 16.59
C ASP A 205 15.27 -5.30 15.60
N ILE A 206 14.74 -4.19 16.10
CA ILE A 206 14.30 -3.07 15.25
C ILE A 206 15.49 -2.42 14.52
N TRP A 207 16.64 -2.34 15.16
CA TRP A 207 17.85 -1.86 14.48
C TRP A 207 18.23 -2.78 13.30
N LEU A 208 18.10 -4.11 13.45
CA LEU A 208 18.32 -5.06 12.34
C LEU A 208 17.33 -4.79 11.18
N VAL A 209 16.04 -4.57 11.48
CA VAL A 209 15.04 -4.20 10.47
C VAL A 209 15.42 -2.90 9.76
N LYS A 210 15.79 -1.86 10.51
CA LYS A 210 16.23 -0.57 9.97
C LYS A 210 17.45 -0.72 9.07
N ARG A 211 18.40 -1.56 9.47
CA ARG A 211 19.61 -1.88 8.70
C ARG A 211 19.26 -2.50 7.34
N GLU A 212 18.31 -3.45 7.31
CA GLU A 212 17.85 -4.05 6.05
C GLU A 212 17.18 -2.99 5.12
N LEU A 213 16.37 -2.09 5.68
CA LEU A 213 15.78 -0.98 4.93
C LEU A 213 16.87 -0.04 4.37
N HIS A 214 17.81 0.41 5.20
CA HIS A 214 18.88 1.33 4.79
C HIS A 214 19.80 0.71 3.72
N ARG A 215 20.17 -0.57 3.84
CA ARG A 215 20.95 -1.30 2.83
C ARG A 215 20.26 -1.33 1.46
N ALA A 216 18.92 -1.32 1.45
CA ALA A 216 18.12 -1.26 0.24
C ALA A 216 17.90 0.16 -0.29
N GLY A 217 18.41 1.20 0.40
CA GLY A 217 18.21 2.60 0.07
C GLY A 217 16.87 3.17 0.55
N LEU A 218 16.18 2.45 1.45
CA LEU A 218 14.95 2.94 2.09
C LEU A 218 15.29 3.63 3.41
N HIS A 219 14.75 4.83 3.61
CA HIS A 219 14.92 5.59 4.83
C HIS A 219 13.57 5.80 5.50
N TYR A 220 13.47 5.55 6.80
CA TYR A 220 12.31 5.96 7.59
C TYR A 220 12.51 7.40 8.09
N HIS A 221 11.43 8.16 8.25
CA HIS A 221 11.50 9.51 8.80
C HIS A 221 10.75 9.65 10.13
N LYS A 222 9.86 8.71 10.44
CA LYS A 222 9.10 8.67 11.69
C LYS A 222 9.12 7.28 12.27
N GLU A 223 9.36 7.21 13.55
CA GLU A 223 9.18 6.03 14.37
C GLU A 223 8.27 6.36 15.54
N LYS A 224 7.29 5.51 15.78
CA LYS A 224 6.43 5.56 16.96
C LYS A 224 6.60 4.28 17.75
N VAL A 225 6.78 4.41 19.06
CA VAL A 225 6.92 3.30 20.00
C VAL A 225 5.82 3.40 21.03
N PHE A 226 5.06 2.32 21.16
CA PHE A 226 4.01 2.18 22.17
C PHE A 226 4.35 0.95 23.03
N ARG A 227 4.48 1.17 24.35
CA ARG A 227 4.75 0.11 25.33
C ARG A 227 3.67 0.15 26.39
N ASP A 228 2.96 -0.97 26.58
CA ASP A 228 1.87 -1.14 27.55
C ASP A 228 0.76 -0.06 27.50
N ARG A 229 0.56 0.55 26.31
CA ARG A 229 -0.46 1.58 26.09
C ARG A 229 -1.08 1.42 24.69
N PRO A 230 -2.28 1.97 24.45
CA PRO A 230 -2.91 1.94 23.14
C PRO A 230 -2.01 2.55 22.06
N ALA A 231 -1.93 1.87 20.92
CA ALA A 231 -1.12 2.27 19.77
C ALA A 231 -2.01 2.82 18.66
N GLU A 232 -1.54 3.83 17.92
CA GLU A 232 -2.19 4.24 16.70
C GLU A 232 -1.48 3.60 15.50
N VAL A 233 -2.17 2.66 14.82
CA VAL A 233 -1.70 1.95 13.63
C VAL A 233 -2.60 2.31 12.45
N THR A 234 -2.02 2.85 11.38
CA THR A 234 -2.74 3.27 10.15
C THR A 234 -4.02 4.09 10.41
N GLY A 235 -4.00 4.92 11.48
CA GLY A 235 -5.13 5.79 11.83
C GLY A 235 -6.25 5.10 12.63
N VAL A 236 -5.98 3.97 13.25
CA VAL A 236 -6.87 3.22 14.15
C VAL A 236 -6.15 3.02 15.48
N ILE A 237 -6.84 3.19 16.59
CA ILE A 237 -6.32 2.89 17.93
C ILE A 237 -6.42 1.39 18.17
N VAL A 238 -5.31 0.79 18.56
CA VAL A 238 -5.18 -0.63 18.89
C VAL A 238 -5.01 -0.76 20.40
N GLY A 239 -5.91 -1.47 21.05
CA GLY A 239 -5.88 -1.77 22.48
C GLY A 239 -5.55 -3.24 22.76
N ARG A 240 -5.74 -3.64 24.02
CA ARG A 240 -5.56 -5.05 24.45
C ARG A 240 -6.67 -5.96 23.92
N GLU A 241 -7.90 -5.47 23.85
CA GLU A 241 -9.09 -6.28 23.57
C GLU A 241 -9.68 -5.99 22.18
N GLY A 242 -9.21 -4.93 21.49
CA GLY A 242 -9.77 -4.57 20.19
C GLY A 242 -9.21 -3.29 19.62
N VAL A 243 -9.94 -2.78 18.62
CA VAL A 243 -9.60 -1.55 17.89
C VAL A 243 -10.65 -0.47 18.14
N ALA A 244 -10.25 0.80 18.12
CA ALA A 244 -11.14 1.94 18.32
C ALA A 244 -10.83 3.09 17.35
N PRO A 245 -11.81 3.94 17.02
CA PRO A 245 -11.55 5.16 16.27
C PRO A 245 -10.76 6.16 17.13
N PRO A 246 -9.77 6.86 16.58
CA PRO A 246 -9.11 7.94 17.30
C PRO A 246 -10.09 9.11 17.57
N ASN A 247 -9.89 9.84 18.68
CA ASN A 247 -10.77 10.93 19.09
C ASN A 247 -11.01 11.97 17.99
N ARG A 248 -9.99 12.26 17.16
CA ARG A 248 -10.16 13.18 16.03
C ARG A 248 -11.21 12.73 15.00
N GLN A 249 -11.49 11.43 14.85
CA GLN A 249 -12.56 10.94 13.96
C GLN A 249 -13.93 11.16 14.59
N ARG A 250 -14.05 10.95 15.90
CA ARG A 250 -15.29 11.24 16.65
C ARG A 250 -15.61 12.73 16.61
N LEU A 251 -14.62 13.60 16.85
CA LEU A 251 -14.77 15.06 16.74
C LEU A 251 -15.20 15.49 15.34
N LYS A 252 -14.62 14.92 14.29
CA LYS A 252 -15.03 15.22 12.90
C LYS A 252 -16.48 14.83 12.64
N LEU A 253 -16.95 13.70 13.17
CA LEU A 253 -18.34 13.29 13.02
C LEU A 253 -19.27 14.24 13.79
N HIS A 254 -18.91 14.60 15.02
CA HIS A 254 -19.68 15.57 15.81
C HIS A 254 -19.82 16.90 15.08
N ALA A 255 -18.71 17.49 14.61
CA ALA A 255 -18.72 18.73 13.85
C ALA A 255 -19.51 18.61 12.53
N ALA A 256 -19.41 17.47 11.82
CA ALA A 256 -20.18 17.27 10.60
C ALA A 256 -21.70 17.18 10.87
N ARG A 257 -22.12 16.57 11.99
CA ARG A 257 -23.53 16.52 12.41
C ARG A 257 -24.08 17.91 12.78
N HIS A 258 -23.24 18.74 13.44
CA HIS A 258 -23.62 20.13 13.75
C HIS A 258 -23.84 20.94 12.49
N ASN A 259 -22.91 20.88 11.54
CA ASN A 259 -23.03 21.58 10.25
C ASN A 259 -24.29 21.21 9.44
N VAL A 260 -24.79 19.97 9.54
CA VAL A 260 -26.04 19.56 8.85
C VAL A 260 -27.26 20.36 9.36
N ARG A 261 -27.25 20.78 10.64
CA ARG A 261 -28.35 21.53 11.24
C ARG A 261 -28.42 22.97 10.76
N GLU A 262 -27.29 23.51 10.32
CA GLU A 262 -27.14 24.93 9.90
C GLU A 262 -27.25 25.13 8.40
N LEU A 263 -27.34 24.06 7.61
CA LEU A 263 -27.34 24.12 6.15
C LEU A 263 -28.66 23.67 5.55
N GLU A 264 -29.00 24.26 4.40
CA GLU A 264 -30.20 23.94 3.62
C GLU A 264 -29.86 23.56 2.17
N GLY A 265 -30.82 22.99 1.44
CA GLY A 265 -30.71 22.67 0.01
C GLY A 265 -29.56 21.73 -0.32
N ASN A 266 -28.85 21.96 -1.41
CA ASN A 266 -27.73 21.13 -1.90
C ASN A 266 -26.54 21.09 -0.93
N ALA A 267 -26.30 22.17 -0.17
CA ALA A 267 -25.24 22.19 0.84
C ALA A 267 -25.52 21.18 1.97
N ARG A 268 -26.78 21.07 2.40
CA ARG A 268 -27.21 20.08 3.39
C ARG A 268 -27.07 18.65 2.87
N ALA A 269 -27.40 18.38 1.61
CA ALA A 269 -27.22 17.06 0.99
C ALA A 269 -25.74 16.62 0.99
N GLY A 270 -24.83 17.53 0.65
CA GLY A 270 -23.38 17.30 0.73
C GLY A 270 -22.89 17.02 2.16
N ALA A 271 -23.41 17.77 3.14
CA ALA A 271 -23.08 17.56 4.55
C ALA A 271 -23.62 16.22 5.07
N LEU A 272 -24.82 15.80 4.70
CA LEU A 272 -25.39 14.49 5.02
C LEU A 272 -24.55 13.34 4.43
N SER A 273 -24.12 13.46 3.17
CA SER A 273 -23.21 12.48 2.54
C SER A 273 -21.90 12.35 3.31
N ARG A 274 -21.34 13.47 3.79
CA ARG A 274 -20.14 13.47 4.64
C ARG A 274 -20.36 12.76 5.97
N VAL A 275 -21.49 12.99 6.64
CA VAL A 275 -21.88 12.31 7.90
C VAL A 275 -22.03 10.81 7.66
N ALA A 276 -22.70 10.41 6.56
CA ALA A 276 -22.84 9.01 6.20
C ALA A 276 -21.47 8.32 5.99
N GLY A 277 -20.52 8.96 5.29
CA GLY A 277 -19.16 8.46 5.11
C GLY A 277 -18.40 8.29 6.42
N LEU A 278 -18.50 9.25 7.34
CA LEU A 278 -17.88 9.18 8.67
C LEU A 278 -18.49 8.06 9.54
N ASN A 279 -19.81 7.91 9.53
CA ASN A 279 -20.49 6.81 10.21
C ASN A 279 -20.06 5.44 9.64
N ALA A 280 -19.93 5.32 8.32
CA ALA A 280 -19.48 4.09 7.67
C ALA A 280 -18.04 3.70 8.10
N GLN A 281 -17.15 4.67 8.31
CA GLN A 281 -15.80 4.43 8.86
C GLN A 281 -15.85 3.88 10.30
N LEU A 282 -16.69 4.44 11.18
CA LEU A 282 -16.86 3.94 12.54
C LEU A 282 -17.45 2.53 12.53
N ALA A 283 -18.51 2.30 11.77
CA ALA A 283 -19.12 0.99 11.63
C ALA A 283 -18.15 -0.08 11.06
N GLN A 284 -17.15 0.32 10.29
CA GLN A 284 -16.11 -0.60 9.81
C GLN A 284 -15.22 -1.10 10.98
N ILE A 285 -14.89 -0.22 11.92
CA ILE A 285 -14.12 -0.55 13.13
C ILE A 285 -14.94 -1.48 14.04
N ASP A 286 -16.22 -1.17 14.27
CA ASP A 286 -17.11 -1.99 15.08
C ASP A 286 -17.27 -3.40 14.48
N ARG A 287 -17.47 -3.50 13.16
CA ARG A 287 -17.51 -4.81 12.47
C ARG A 287 -16.22 -5.61 12.63
N GLN A 288 -15.07 -4.94 12.72
CA GLN A 288 -13.80 -5.63 12.94
C GLN A 288 -13.69 -6.16 14.36
N ASN A 289 -14.14 -5.41 15.37
CA ASN A 289 -14.21 -5.90 16.77
C ASN A 289 -15.11 -7.12 16.88
N ASN A 290 -16.28 -7.09 16.26
CA ASN A 290 -17.20 -8.25 16.25
C ASN A 290 -16.58 -9.50 15.60
N LYS A 291 -15.64 -9.34 14.67
CA LYS A 291 -14.88 -10.47 14.10
C LYS A 291 -13.82 -11.00 15.06
N LEU A 292 -13.17 -10.12 15.84
CA LEU A 292 -12.17 -10.52 16.84
C LEU A 292 -12.80 -11.30 18.00
N LEU A 293 -14.06 -10.99 18.34
CA LEU A 293 -14.81 -11.64 19.43
C LEU A 293 -15.42 -12.99 19.04
N ARG A 294 -15.52 -13.31 17.72
CA ARG A 294 -15.98 -14.63 17.29
C ARG A 294 -14.81 -15.62 17.40
N PRO A 295 -15.01 -16.77 18.09
CA PRO A 295 -14.02 -17.85 18.05
C PRO A 295 -13.77 -18.25 16.60
N ALA A 296 -12.53 -18.63 16.29
CA ALA A 296 -12.18 -19.23 15.00
C ALA A 296 -12.95 -20.57 14.89
N GLU A 297 -13.92 -20.60 13.97
CA GLU A 297 -14.58 -21.85 13.55
C GLU A 297 -13.61 -22.71 12.76
#